data_8de8056db9e26057cba67fd22b6927fb
#
_entry.id   8de8056db9e26057cba67fd22b6927fb
#
_cell.length_a   1.000
_cell.length_b   1.000
_cell.length_c   1.000
_cell.angle_alpha   90.00
_cell.angle_beta   90.00
_cell.angle_gamma   90.00
#
_symmetry.space_group_name_H-M   'P 1'
#
loop_
_entity.id
_entity.type
_entity.pdbx_description
1 polymer ?
#
loop_
_entity_poly.entity_id
_entity_poly.type
_entity_poly.pdbx_seq_one_letter_code
_entity_poly.pdbx_strand_id
1 'polypeptide(L)'
;MVPKYWQNFIAKNEIIGCDFEISEDDDLSELGADLKIMTIEQCISEATECYPGIAAAKENYVPVAMCLSGSGDYYYIRSTEGENGSLYRIYHDAVNGEHIEHDGIEKVLASYASLL
;
A
#
# COMPACT_ATOMS: atom_id res chain seq x y z
N MET A 1 13.27 0.64 6.62
CA MET A 1 11.82 0.92 6.59
C MET A 1 11.23 0.56 5.22
N VAL A 2 11.45 1.37 4.20
CA VAL A 2 10.96 1.00 2.85
C VAL A 2 11.93 -0.01 2.24
N PRO A 3 11.46 -1.22 1.87
CA PRO A 3 12.34 -2.25 1.36
C PRO A 3 13.09 -1.83 0.09
N LYS A 4 14.33 -2.26 -0.03
CA LYS A 4 15.17 -1.92 -1.18
C LYS A 4 14.55 -2.44 -2.49
N TYR A 5 13.92 -3.61 -2.46
CA TYR A 5 13.28 -4.17 -3.66
C TYR A 5 12.12 -3.30 -4.17
N TRP A 6 11.38 -2.63 -3.27
CA TRP A 6 10.32 -1.69 -3.67
C TRP A 6 10.95 -0.43 -4.27
N GLN A 7 11.98 0.12 -3.61
CA GLN A 7 12.69 1.30 -4.11
C GLN A 7 13.22 1.05 -5.53
N ASN A 8 13.81 -0.12 -5.76
CA ASN A 8 14.33 -0.51 -7.06
C ASN A 8 13.21 -0.64 -8.10
N PHE A 9 12.08 -1.22 -7.71
CA PHE A 9 10.92 -1.41 -8.58
C PHE A 9 10.38 -0.06 -9.09
N ILE A 10 10.15 0.89 -8.20
CA ILE A 10 9.58 2.19 -8.59
C ILE A 10 10.58 3.04 -9.37
N ALA A 11 11.88 2.92 -9.08
CA ALA A 11 12.92 3.65 -9.79
C ALA A 11 13.14 3.07 -11.20
N LYS A 12 13.26 1.76 -11.31
CA LYS A 12 13.47 1.07 -12.58
C LYS A 12 12.33 1.31 -13.57
N ASN A 13 11.12 1.33 -13.08
CA ASN A 13 9.92 1.49 -13.91
C ASN A 13 9.47 2.95 -14.02
N GLU A 14 10.17 3.88 -13.36
CA GLU A 14 9.91 5.32 -13.40
C GLU A 14 8.46 5.66 -13.05
N ILE A 15 7.93 5.03 -12.00
CA ILE A 15 6.52 5.16 -11.62
C ILE A 15 6.26 6.02 -10.37
N ILE A 16 7.31 6.62 -9.79
CA ILE A 16 7.13 7.50 -8.63
C ILE A 16 6.22 8.66 -9.02
N GLY A 17 5.14 8.86 -8.26
CA GLY A 17 4.17 9.90 -8.52
C GLY A 17 3.18 9.60 -9.64
N CYS A 18 3.24 8.41 -10.23
CA CYS A 18 2.31 8.00 -11.28
C CYS A 18 1.01 7.47 -10.69
N ASP A 19 -0.06 7.70 -11.45
CA ASP A 19 -1.40 7.22 -11.10
C ASP A 19 -1.67 5.89 -11.78
N PHE A 20 -2.36 5.00 -11.07
CA PHE A 20 -2.79 3.70 -11.59
C PHE A 20 -4.25 3.47 -11.25
N GLU A 21 -4.96 2.85 -12.18
CA GLU A 21 -6.33 2.42 -11.96
C GLU A 21 -6.38 0.89 -12.06
N ILE A 22 -6.99 0.26 -11.06
CA ILE A 22 -7.22 -1.18 -11.04
C ILE A 22 -8.71 -1.37 -11.14
N SER A 23 -9.17 -2.08 -12.18
CA SER A 23 -10.60 -2.34 -12.35
C SER A 23 -11.13 -3.25 -11.24
N GLU A 24 -12.46 -3.23 -11.05
CA GLU A 24 -13.11 -4.12 -10.08
C GLU A 24 -12.83 -5.59 -10.40
N ASP A 25 -12.71 -5.93 -11.69
CA ASP A 25 -12.44 -7.29 -12.14
C ASP A 25 -11.01 -7.73 -11.80
N ASP A 26 -10.07 -6.81 -11.79
CA ASP A 26 -8.66 -7.09 -11.52
C ASP A 26 -8.30 -6.96 -10.04
N ASP A 27 -9.13 -6.29 -9.26
CA ASP A 27 -8.95 -6.12 -7.83
C ASP A 27 -9.50 -7.34 -7.10
N LEU A 28 -8.65 -8.03 -6.36
CA LEU A 28 -9.06 -9.22 -5.60
C LEU A 28 -10.10 -8.90 -4.52
N SER A 29 -10.18 -7.66 -4.08
CA SER A 29 -11.22 -7.22 -3.14
C SER A 29 -12.52 -6.81 -3.85
N GLU A 30 -12.53 -6.77 -5.19
CA GLU A 30 -13.67 -6.46 -6.04
C GLU A 30 -14.17 -5.01 -5.96
N LEU A 31 -13.45 -4.13 -5.30
CA LEU A 31 -13.83 -2.73 -5.13
C LEU A 31 -13.30 -1.80 -6.22
N GLY A 32 -12.25 -2.23 -6.90
CA GLY A 32 -11.46 -1.36 -7.77
C GLY A 32 -10.54 -0.47 -6.95
N ALA A 33 -9.54 0.10 -7.59
CA ALA A 33 -8.58 0.96 -6.92
C ALA A 33 -8.12 2.07 -7.86
N ASP A 34 -7.91 3.25 -7.28
CA ASP A 34 -7.42 4.42 -7.99
C ASP A 34 -6.34 5.00 -7.09
N LEU A 35 -5.08 4.88 -7.49
CA LEU A 35 -3.98 5.13 -6.57
C LEU A 35 -2.83 5.89 -7.24
N LYS A 36 -2.04 6.56 -6.41
CA LYS A 36 -0.83 7.27 -6.81
C LYS A 36 0.36 6.71 -6.03
N ILE A 37 1.40 6.32 -6.73
CA ILE A 37 2.64 5.83 -6.10
C ILE A 37 3.32 6.98 -5.36
N MET A 38 3.63 6.77 -4.10
CA MET A 38 4.24 7.78 -3.23
C MET A 38 5.77 7.78 -3.36
N THR A 39 6.37 8.94 -3.05
CA THR A 39 7.82 9.06 -2.86
C THR A 39 8.22 8.27 -1.62
N ILE A 40 9.50 7.95 -1.50
CA ILE A 40 10.02 7.25 -0.31
C ILE A 40 9.76 8.07 0.97
N GLU A 41 9.92 9.41 0.88
CA GLU A 41 9.67 10.30 2.01
C GLU A 41 8.20 10.25 2.45
N GLN A 42 7.27 10.23 1.50
CA GLN A 42 5.84 10.10 1.80
C GLN A 42 5.52 8.77 2.45
N CYS A 43 6.15 7.67 2.00
CA CYS A 43 5.99 6.35 2.61
C CYS A 43 6.40 6.37 4.08
N ILE A 44 7.55 6.98 4.37
CA ILE A 44 8.08 7.07 5.73
C ILE A 44 7.18 7.94 6.61
N SER A 45 6.74 9.09 6.11
CA SER A 45 5.81 9.97 6.85
C SER A 45 4.53 9.24 7.22
N GLU A 46 3.93 8.54 6.27
CA GLU A 46 2.67 7.84 6.51
C GLU A 46 2.84 6.70 7.52
N ALA A 47 3.98 6.03 7.50
CA ALA A 47 4.27 4.92 8.41
C ALA A 47 4.66 5.37 9.81
N THR A 48 5.13 6.60 10.00
CA THR A 48 5.69 7.07 11.28
C THR A 48 4.87 8.17 11.95
N GLU A 49 4.03 8.87 11.19
CA GLU A 49 3.31 10.03 11.69
C GLU A 49 1.78 9.87 11.66
N CYS A 50 1.27 8.88 10.95
CA CYS A 50 -0.16 8.72 10.71
C CYS A 50 -0.66 7.32 11.05
N TYR A 51 -1.91 7.23 11.49
CA TYR A 51 -2.60 5.96 11.60
C TYR A 51 -3.48 5.76 10.36
N PRO A 52 -3.65 4.53 9.87
CA PRO A 52 -3.21 3.26 10.44
C PRO A 52 -1.74 2.88 10.13
N GLY A 53 -0.99 3.71 9.42
CA GLY A 53 0.39 3.42 9.01
C GLY A 53 1.30 3.02 10.18
N ILE A 54 1.21 3.74 11.30
CA ILE A 54 1.99 3.46 12.51
C ILE A 54 1.69 2.04 13.03
N ALA A 55 0.42 1.68 13.11
CA ALA A 55 0.01 0.35 13.59
C ALA A 55 0.39 -0.74 12.58
N ALA A 56 0.21 -0.47 11.30
CA ALA A 56 0.52 -1.41 10.22
C ALA A 56 2.02 -1.74 10.15
N ALA A 57 2.88 -0.76 10.45
CA ALA A 57 4.33 -0.95 10.47
C ALA A 57 4.77 -2.02 11.46
N LYS A 58 4.06 -2.19 12.55
CA LYS A 58 4.35 -3.22 13.56
C LYS A 58 4.20 -4.63 13.00
N GLU A 59 3.40 -4.78 11.94
CA GLU A 59 3.20 -6.07 11.27
C GLU A 59 3.85 -6.10 9.89
N ASN A 60 4.82 -5.20 9.66
CA ASN A 60 5.65 -5.15 8.45
C ASN A 60 4.92 -4.66 7.19
N TYR A 61 3.77 -4.03 7.34
CA TYR A 61 3.10 -3.37 6.23
C TYR A 61 3.68 -1.97 6.04
N VAL A 62 3.99 -1.63 4.80
CA VAL A 62 4.59 -0.35 4.42
C VAL A 62 3.65 0.36 3.46
N PRO A 63 3.19 1.58 3.77
CA PRO A 63 2.35 2.33 2.84
C PRO A 63 3.18 2.77 1.63
N VAL A 64 2.68 2.51 0.43
CA VAL A 64 3.42 2.78 -0.82
C VAL A 64 2.61 3.59 -1.83
N ALA A 65 1.30 3.69 -1.66
CA ALA A 65 0.46 4.44 -2.57
C ALA A 65 -0.72 5.08 -1.84
N MET A 66 -1.12 6.26 -2.28
CA MET A 66 -2.27 6.96 -1.73
C MET A 66 -3.51 6.70 -2.57
N CYS A 67 -4.68 6.80 -1.95
CA CYS A 67 -5.95 6.70 -2.64
C CYS A 67 -6.28 8.01 -3.35
N LEU A 68 -6.74 7.92 -4.60
CA LEU A 68 -7.15 9.09 -5.38
C LEU A 68 -8.68 9.27 -5.38
N SER A 69 -9.43 8.29 -4.88
CA SER A 69 -10.89 8.36 -4.87
C SER A 69 -11.50 9.05 -3.64
N GLY A 70 -10.65 9.57 -2.75
CA GLY A 70 -11.10 10.32 -1.58
C GLY A 70 -11.49 9.48 -0.37
N SER A 71 -11.30 8.16 -0.40
CA SER A 71 -11.62 7.29 0.74
C SER A 71 -10.67 7.46 1.92
N GLY A 72 -9.44 7.94 1.66
CA GLY A 72 -8.41 8.05 2.67
C GLY A 72 -7.69 6.73 2.97
N ASP A 73 -8.03 5.67 2.28
CA ASP A 73 -7.41 4.36 2.46
C ASP A 73 -6.14 4.27 1.62
N TYR A 74 -5.03 3.93 2.26
CA TYR A 74 -3.75 3.80 1.56
C TYR A 74 -3.52 2.36 1.13
N TYR A 75 -2.57 2.19 0.21
CA TYR A 75 -2.17 0.88 -0.31
C TYR A 75 -0.80 0.53 0.21
N TYR A 76 -0.61 -0.74 0.55
CA TYR A 76 0.54 -1.24 1.29
C TYR A 76 1.15 -2.44 0.60
N ILE A 77 2.46 -2.62 0.82
CA ILE A 77 3.12 -3.91 0.61
C ILE A 77 3.50 -4.45 1.98
N ARG A 78 3.74 -5.75 2.08
CA ARG A 78 4.24 -6.34 3.32
C ARG A 78 5.72 -6.67 3.13
N SER A 79 6.58 -6.02 3.89
CA SER A 79 8.03 -6.08 3.66
C SER A 79 8.62 -7.49 3.73
N THR A 80 7.98 -8.39 4.48
CA THR A 80 8.41 -9.77 4.62
C THR A 80 8.10 -10.65 3.42
N GLU A 81 7.29 -10.19 2.48
CA GLU A 81 6.88 -10.97 1.30
C GLU A 81 7.86 -10.88 0.13
N GLY A 82 8.74 -9.90 0.12
CA GLY A 82 9.74 -9.75 -0.92
C GLY A 82 9.21 -9.20 -2.24
N GLU A 83 10.01 -9.36 -3.30
CA GLU A 83 9.75 -8.81 -4.63
C GLU A 83 8.47 -9.31 -5.29
N ASN A 84 8.00 -10.49 -4.88
CA ASN A 84 6.79 -11.11 -5.44
C ASN A 84 5.59 -10.90 -4.55
N GLY A 85 5.70 -9.99 -3.58
CA GLY A 85 4.65 -9.75 -2.62
C GLY A 85 3.41 -9.10 -3.20
N SER A 86 2.33 -9.19 -2.44
CA SER A 86 1.02 -8.66 -2.81
C SER A 86 0.93 -7.15 -2.57
N LEU A 87 -0.06 -6.54 -3.21
CA LEU A 87 -0.50 -5.19 -2.88
C LEU A 87 -1.76 -5.30 -2.03
N TYR A 88 -1.79 -4.56 -0.91
CA TYR A 88 -2.89 -4.57 0.04
C TYR A 88 -3.52 -3.19 0.14
N ARG A 89 -4.80 -3.16 0.50
CA ARG A 89 -5.50 -1.96 0.98
C ARG A 89 -5.69 -2.13 2.48
N ILE A 90 -5.39 -1.08 3.25
CA ILE A 90 -5.74 -1.05 4.67
C ILE A 90 -6.68 0.13 4.87
N TYR A 91 -7.87 -0.13 5.40
CA TYR A 91 -8.85 0.92 5.65
C TYR A 91 -8.32 1.89 6.70
N HIS A 92 -8.60 3.18 6.52
CA HIS A 92 -8.06 4.25 7.38
C HIS A 92 -8.50 4.12 8.84
N ASP A 93 -9.62 3.47 9.09
CA ASP A 93 -10.16 3.24 10.44
C ASP A 93 -9.87 1.85 11.00
N ALA A 94 -9.02 1.07 10.32
CA ALA A 94 -8.69 -0.30 10.73
C ALA A 94 -7.70 -0.35 11.89
N VAL A 95 -7.95 0.42 12.93
CA VAL A 95 -7.07 0.54 14.09
C VAL A 95 -7.88 0.38 15.37
N ASN A 96 -7.36 -0.43 16.29
CA ASN A 96 -7.90 -0.57 17.65
C ASN A 96 -6.79 -0.24 18.63
N GLY A 97 -6.80 1.00 19.15
CA GLY A 97 -5.69 1.51 19.95
C GLY A 97 -4.44 1.66 19.08
N GLU A 98 -3.40 0.90 19.42
CA GLU A 98 -2.13 0.91 18.66
C GLU A 98 -1.97 -0.32 17.75
N HIS A 99 -3.02 -1.12 17.58
CA HIS A 99 -2.99 -2.36 16.80
C HIS A 99 -3.85 -2.24 15.56
N ILE A 100 -3.38 -2.91 14.49
CA ILE A 100 -4.13 -2.97 13.25
C ILE A 100 -5.25 -4.03 13.37
N GLU A 101 -6.42 -3.72 12.83
CA GLU A 101 -7.53 -4.66 12.73
C GLU A 101 -7.42 -5.43 11.43
N HIS A 102 -7.21 -6.74 11.52
CA HIS A 102 -6.95 -7.57 10.33
C HIS A 102 -8.14 -7.63 9.37
N ASP A 103 -9.35 -7.44 9.87
CA ASP A 103 -10.55 -7.36 9.03
C ASP A 103 -10.52 -6.12 8.10
N GLY A 104 -9.71 -5.14 8.42
CA GLY A 104 -9.52 -3.94 7.62
C GLY A 104 -8.39 -4.02 6.61
N ILE A 105 -7.78 -5.20 6.44
CA ILE A 105 -6.70 -5.42 5.47
C ILE A 105 -7.24 -6.29 4.34
N GLU A 106 -7.18 -5.79 3.11
CA GLU A 106 -7.63 -6.54 1.94
C GLU A 106 -6.52 -6.67 0.91
N LYS A 107 -6.37 -7.86 0.34
CA LYS A 107 -5.45 -8.08 -0.76
C LYS A 107 -6.08 -7.53 -2.04
N VAL A 108 -5.38 -6.64 -2.73
CA VAL A 108 -5.82 -6.01 -3.98
C VAL A 108 -5.23 -6.72 -5.19
N LEU A 109 -3.92 -6.98 -5.17
CA LEU A 109 -3.22 -7.71 -6.22
C LEU A 109 -2.39 -8.83 -5.61
N ALA A 110 -2.38 -9.98 -6.25
CA ALA A 110 -1.56 -11.11 -5.83
C ALA A 110 -0.07 -10.77 -5.89
N SER A 111 0.32 -9.92 -6.86
CA SER A 111 1.67 -9.38 -6.99
C SER A 111 1.58 -7.89 -7.29
N TYR A 112 2.34 -7.06 -6.56
CA TYR A 112 2.35 -5.63 -6.83
C TYR A 112 2.90 -5.30 -8.22
N ALA A 113 3.73 -6.19 -8.78
CA ALA A 113 4.26 -6.02 -10.13
C ALA A 113 3.17 -6.00 -11.20
N SER A 114 1.98 -6.52 -10.88
CA SER A 114 0.82 -6.48 -11.78
C SER A 114 0.27 -5.06 -11.96
N LEU A 115 0.79 -4.05 -11.23
CA LEU A 115 0.48 -2.65 -11.51
C LEU A 115 0.96 -2.23 -12.91
N LEU A 116 1.98 -2.88 -13.42
CA LEU A 116 2.51 -2.60 -14.75
C LEU A 116 1.72 -3.37 -15.85
#